data_3fefeefe873f9c6c5db5b18887c17b47
#
_entry.id   3fefeefe873f9c6c5db5b18887c17b47
#
_cell.length_a   1.000
_cell.length_b   1.000
_cell.length_c   1.000
_cell.angle_alpha   90.00
_cell.angle_beta   90.00
_cell.angle_gamma   90.00
#
_symmetry.space_group_name_H-M   'P 1'
#
loop_
_entity.id
_entity.type
_entity.pdbx_description
1 polymer ?
#
loop_
_entity_poly.entity_id
_entity_poly.type
_entity_poly.pdbx_seq_one_letter_code
_entity_poly.pdbx_strand_id
1 'polypeptide(L)'
;SLRGGDSDAALAWFARLIYAGVDPRIIARRLIAHASEDIGLANPQAMVQAVSAATALEHIGMPEAKLPLAQAIIFLCESPKSNSVVMAVDAAFADAKDVPDAPVPIHLRDTAFRGAEKLGHGKGYKYPHDYPGHVVAQEYMPPSVKGRRYYIPGELGNEAKIRQNHIRNGKIKEPAEESAPKNAEGGKTD
;
A
#
# COMPACT_ATOMS: atom_id res chain seq x y z
N SER A 1 -8.95 -15.71 -9.09
CA SER A 1 -10.10 -15.65 -8.15
C SER A 1 -9.84 -14.65 -7.03
N LEU A 2 -8.69 -14.71 -6.32
CA LEU A 2 -8.36 -13.80 -5.21
C LEU A 2 -8.45 -12.31 -5.64
N ARG A 3 -7.79 -11.95 -6.75
CA ARG A 3 -7.80 -10.57 -7.28
C ARG A 3 -9.18 -10.13 -7.74
N GLY A 4 -9.96 -11.06 -8.30
CA GLY A 4 -11.34 -10.80 -8.73
C GLY A 4 -12.36 -10.76 -7.59
N GLY A 5 -11.99 -11.13 -6.37
CA GLY A 5 -12.90 -11.15 -5.22
C GLY A 5 -13.92 -12.29 -5.23
N ASP A 6 -13.64 -13.37 -5.95
CA ASP A 6 -14.51 -14.55 -6.00
C ASP A 6 -14.04 -15.59 -4.98
N SER A 7 -14.64 -15.56 -3.80
CA SER A 7 -14.29 -16.44 -2.68
C SER A 7 -14.66 -17.91 -2.93
N ASP A 8 -15.76 -18.18 -3.62
CA ASP A 8 -16.16 -19.54 -3.95
C ASP A 8 -15.20 -20.19 -4.94
N ALA A 9 -14.86 -19.49 -6.01
CA ALA A 9 -13.86 -19.95 -6.96
C ALA A 9 -12.48 -20.12 -6.30
N ALA A 10 -12.08 -19.19 -5.40
CA ALA A 10 -10.80 -19.29 -4.68
C ALA A 10 -10.74 -20.52 -3.79
N LEU A 11 -11.81 -20.82 -3.05
CA LEU A 11 -11.93 -22.05 -2.22
C LEU A 11 -11.94 -23.31 -3.09
N ALA A 12 -12.64 -23.28 -4.23
CA ALA A 12 -12.66 -24.43 -5.14
C ALA A 12 -11.25 -24.74 -5.68
N TRP A 13 -10.47 -23.73 -6.05
CA TRP A 13 -9.08 -23.91 -6.48
C TRP A 13 -8.17 -24.30 -5.33
N PHE A 14 -8.34 -23.73 -4.15
CA PHE A 14 -7.60 -24.13 -2.95
C PHE A 14 -7.77 -25.62 -2.67
N ALA A 15 -9.02 -26.10 -2.63
CA ALA A 15 -9.32 -27.52 -2.40
C ALA A 15 -8.66 -28.42 -3.45
N ARG A 16 -8.71 -28.05 -4.73
CA ARG A 16 -8.08 -28.79 -5.84
C ARG A 16 -6.57 -28.85 -5.72
N LEU A 17 -5.93 -27.74 -5.34
CA LEU A 17 -4.48 -27.68 -5.13
C LEU A 17 -4.04 -28.61 -4.00
N ILE A 18 -4.76 -28.58 -2.86
CA ILE A 18 -4.48 -29.46 -1.72
C ILE A 18 -4.70 -30.92 -2.12
N TYR A 19 -5.79 -31.24 -2.81
CA TYR A 19 -6.09 -32.60 -3.25
C TYR A 19 -5.05 -33.13 -4.26
N ALA A 20 -4.49 -32.24 -5.09
CA ALA A 20 -3.41 -32.55 -6.02
C ALA A 20 -2.03 -32.69 -5.37
N GLY A 21 -1.92 -32.51 -4.04
CA GLY A 21 -0.67 -32.67 -3.29
C GLY A 21 0.26 -31.48 -3.33
N VAL A 22 -0.25 -30.28 -3.70
CA VAL A 22 0.54 -29.05 -3.63
C VAL A 22 0.89 -28.74 -2.18
N ASP A 23 2.15 -28.42 -1.91
CA ASP A 23 2.60 -28.00 -0.58
C ASP A 23 1.81 -26.74 -0.13
N PRO A 24 1.05 -26.82 0.99
CA PRO A 24 0.23 -25.71 1.47
C PRO A 24 1.05 -24.45 1.79
N ARG A 25 2.36 -24.56 2.05
CA ARG A 25 3.24 -23.40 2.24
C ARG A 25 3.36 -22.55 1.00
N ILE A 26 3.27 -23.14 -0.19
CA ILE A 26 3.24 -22.39 -1.46
C ILE A 26 1.98 -21.52 -1.52
N ILE A 27 0.85 -22.06 -1.10
CA ILE A 27 -0.43 -21.35 -1.05
C ILE A 27 -0.34 -20.21 -0.02
N ALA A 28 0.14 -20.49 1.20
CA ALA A 28 0.32 -19.48 2.24
C ALA A 28 1.21 -18.31 1.78
N ARG A 29 2.34 -18.59 1.12
CA ARG A 29 3.22 -17.56 0.52
C ARG A 29 2.49 -16.70 -0.52
N ARG A 30 1.64 -17.29 -1.36
CA ARG A 30 0.85 -16.55 -2.35
C ARG A 30 -0.20 -15.67 -1.69
N LEU A 31 -0.82 -16.10 -0.59
CA LEU A 31 -1.75 -15.27 0.18
C LEU A 31 -1.05 -14.04 0.76
N ILE A 32 0.16 -14.21 1.32
CA ILE A 32 0.97 -13.09 1.86
C ILE A 32 1.31 -12.09 0.73
N ALA A 33 1.80 -12.59 -0.41
CA ALA A 33 2.12 -11.73 -1.54
C ALA A 33 0.88 -10.96 -2.04
N HIS A 34 -0.24 -11.66 -2.22
CA HIS A 34 -1.51 -11.10 -2.67
C HIS A 34 -2.04 -10.02 -1.71
N ALA A 35 -1.89 -10.23 -0.40
CA ALA A 35 -2.30 -9.26 0.62
C ALA A 35 -1.63 -7.89 0.45
N SER A 36 -0.37 -7.84 0.00
CA SER A 36 0.33 -6.59 -0.30
C SER A 36 0.11 -6.10 -1.72
N GLU A 37 0.08 -7.02 -2.68
CA GLU A 37 0.04 -6.72 -4.12
C GLU A 37 -1.32 -6.15 -4.54
N ASP A 38 -2.42 -6.76 -4.09
CA ASP A 38 -3.76 -6.50 -4.60
C ASP A 38 -4.71 -5.85 -3.56
N ILE A 39 -4.32 -5.81 -2.29
CA ILE A 39 -5.13 -5.22 -1.22
C ILE A 39 -4.38 -4.05 -0.57
N GLY A 40 -3.15 -4.27 -0.17
CA GLY A 40 -2.28 -3.25 0.39
C GLY A 40 -2.94 -2.48 1.53
N LEU A 41 -2.91 -1.16 1.42
CA LEU A 41 -3.44 -0.25 2.43
C LEU A 41 -4.96 -0.03 2.34
N ALA A 42 -5.64 -0.57 1.33
CA ALA A 42 -7.11 -0.55 1.31
C ALA A 42 -7.69 -1.35 2.49
N ASN A 43 -7.03 -2.47 2.87
CA ASN A 43 -7.29 -3.19 4.11
C ASN A 43 -5.99 -3.73 4.74
N PRO A 44 -5.34 -2.98 5.66
CA PRO A 44 -4.08 -3.40 6.27
C PRO A 44 -4.17 -4.73 7.03
N GLN A 45 -5.37 -5.14 7.45
CA GLN A 45 -5.58 -6.43 8.12
C GLN A 45 -5.35 -7.63 7.19
N ALA A 46 -5.38 -7.42 5.88
CA ALA A 46 -5.15 -8.49 4.90
C ALA A 46 -3.79 -9.18 5.10
N MET A 47 -2.72 -8.39 5.30
CA MET A 47 -1.39 -8.92 5.59
C MET A 47 -1.36 -9.68 6.91
N VAL A 48 -2.00 -9.16 7.96
CA VAL A 48 -2.07 -9.80 9.28
C VAL A 48 -2.77 -11.16 9.18
N GLN A 49 -3.90 -11.24 8.49
CA GLN A 49 -4.65 -12.48 8.27
C GLN A 49 -3.82 -13.51 7.49
N ALA A 50 -3.17 -13.08 6.41
CA ALA A 50 -2.36 -13.98 5.60
C ALA A 50 -1.15 -14.54 6.37
N VAL A 51 -0.45 -13.70 7.12
CA VAL A 51 0.69 -14.12 7.96
C VAL A 51 0.23 -15.01 9.10
N SER A 52 -0.89 -14.70 9.76
CA SER A 52 -1.45 -15.53 10.84
C SER A 52 -1.84 -16.92 10.34
N ALA A 53 -2.43 -17.02 9.14
CA ALA A 53 -2.77 -18.31 8.53
C ALA A 53 -1.50 -19.11 8.16
N ALA A 54 -0.45 -18.46 7.65
CA ALA A 54 0.83 -19.12 7.39
C ALA A 54 1.48 -19.63 8.67
N THR A 55 1.46 -18.84 9.75
CA THR A 55 1.97 -19.22 11.06
C THR A 55 1.14 -20.40 11.66
N ALA A 56 -0.18 -20.34 11.53
CA ALA A 56 -1.04 -21.46 11.96
C ALA A 56 -0.70 -22.75 11.21
N LEU A 57 -0.45 -22.66 9.89
CA LEU A 57 -0.03 -23.83 9.10
C LEU A 57 1.25 -24.47 9.66
N GLU A 58 2.24 -23.69 10.07
CA GLU A 58 3.50 -24.20 10.65
C GLU A 58 3.29 -24.84 12.03
N HIS A 59 2.34 -24.34 12.83
CA HIS A 59 2.12 -24.82 14.19
C HIS A 59 1.22 -26.06 14.27
N ILE A 60 0.13 -26.08 13.51
CA ILE A 60 -0.87 -27.15 13.62
C ILE A 60 -0.83 -28.15 12.45
N GLY A 61 -0.24 -27.75 11.30
CA GLY A 61 -0.11 -28.61 10.13
C GLY A 61 -1.45 -28.96 9.47
N MET A 62 -1.38 -29.79 8.43
CA MET A 62 -2.56 -30.37 7.77
C MET A 62 -3.01 -31.62 8.51
N PRO A 63 -4.32 -31.93 8.57
CA PRO A 63 -5.40 -31.29 7.82
C PRO A 63 -6.05 -30.07 8.48
N GLU A 64 -5.76 -29.77 9.74
CA GLU A 64 -6.44 -28.72 10.54
C GLU A 64 -6.17 -27.31 9.97
N ALA A 65 -4.97 -27.08 9.43
CA ALA A 65 -4.59 -25.79 8.83
C ALA A 65 -5.43 -25.42 7.59
N LYS A 66 -6.27 -26.31 7.07
CA LYS A 66 -7.24 -25.94 6.02
C LYS A 66 -8.16 -24.80 6.46
N LEU A 67 -8.53 -24.76 7.74
CA LEU A 67 -9.46 -23.76 8.25
C LEU A 67 -8.85 -22.34 8.27
N PRO A 68 -7.69 -22.08 8.92
CA PRO A 68 -7.07 -20.77 8.88
C PRO A 68 -6.67 -20.32 7.46
N LEU A 69 -6.24 -21.24 6.59
CA LEU A 69 -5.96 -20.92 5.19
C LEU A 69 -7.23 -20.51 4.43
N ALA A 70 -8.34 -21.25 4.60
CA ALA A 70 -9.63 -20.92 3.99
C ALA A 70 -10.17 -19.58 4.52
N GLN A 71 -10.04 -19.32 5.82
CA GLN A 71 -10.42 -18.04 6.43
C GLN A 71 -9.64 -16.89 5.80
N ALA A 72 -8.33 -17.01 5.64
CA ALA A 72 -7.51 -16.00 4.99
C ALA A 72 -7.90 -15.80 3.52
N ILE A 73 -8.17 -16.87 2.77
CA ILE A 73 -8.63 -16.81 1.37
C ILE A 73 -9.91 -15.99 1.28
N ILE A 74 -10.93 -16.30 2.08
CA ILE A 74 -12.20 -15.58 2.10
C ILE A 74 -11.96 -14.11 2.45
N PHE A 75 -11.23 -13.85 3.53
CA PHE A 75 -10.93 -12.49 3.96
C PHE A 75 -10.26 -11.65 2.86
N LEU A 76 -9.30 -12.22 2.14
CA LEU A 76 -8.60 -11.56 1.04
C LEU A 76 -9.53 -11.33 -0.15
N CYS A 77 -10.40 -12.28 -0.49
CA CYS A 77 -11.38 -12.11 -1.55
C CYS A 77 -12.35 -10.97 -1.27
N GLU A 78 -12.88 -10.91 -0.05
CA GLU A 78 -13.88 -9.92 0.37
C GLU A 78 -13.28 -8.53 0.71
N SER A 79 -11.96 -8.43 0.79
CA SER A 79 -11.29 -7.16 1.06
C SER A 79 -11.34 -6.22 -0.14
N PRO A 80 -11.49 -4.89 0.08
CA PRO A 80 -11.35 -3.91 -0.98
C PRO A 80 -9.97 -4.01 -1.63
N LYS A 81 -9.89 -3.84 -2.94
CA LYS A 81 -8.67 -4.02 -3.74
C LYS A 81 -7.94 -2.69 -3.96
N SER A 82 -6.62 -2.73 -3.88
CA SER A 82 -5.75 -1.62 -4.25
C SER A 82 -4.35 -2.14 -4.63
N ASN A 83 -3.82 -1.66 -5.73
CA ASN A 83 -2.44 -1.90 -6.16
C ASN A 83 -1.52 -0.68 -5.91
N SER A 84 -1.97 0.29 -5.13
CA SER A 84 -1.25 1.54 -4.87
C SER A 84 0.17 1.31 -4.34
N VAL A 85 0.37 0.28 -3.52
CA VAL A 85 1.67 -0.09 -2.96
C VAL A 85 2.61 -0.59 -4.06
N VAL A 86 2.12 -1.44 -4.96
CA VAL A 86 2.92 -1.95 -6.10
C VAL A 86 3.34 -0.79 -7.00
N MET A 87 2.40 0.06 -7.40
CA MET A 87 2.69 1.22 -8.24
C MET A 87 3.70 2.17 -7.59
N ALA A 88 3.60 2.38 -6.27
CA ALA A 88 4.52 3.23 -5.52
C ALA A 88 5.94 2.65 -5.49
N VAL A 89 6.06 1.36 -5.22
CA VAL A 89 7.36 0.66 -5.15
C VAL A 89 8.02 0.63 -6.52
N ASP A 90 7.27 0.25 -7.56
CA ASP A 90 7.81 0.19 -8.93
C ASP A 90 8.33 1.54 -9.40
N ALA A 91 7.56 2.62 -9.16
CA ALA A 91 7.98 3.97 -9.50
C ALA A 91 9.23 4.42 -8.72
N ALA A 92 9.30 4.11 -7.41
CA ALA A 92 10.46 4.46 -6.60
C ALA A 92 11.74 3.69 -7.02
N PHE A 93 11.61 2.42 -7.36
CA PHE A 93 12.73 1.61 -7.85
C PHE A 93 13.18 2.02 -9.25
N ALA A 94 12.26 2.40 -10.15
CA ALA A 94 12.59 2.95 -11.44
C ALA A 94 13.41 4.25 -11.30
N ASP A 95 12.95 5.17 -10.45
CA ASP A 95 13.70 6.41 -10.18
C ASP A 95 15.08 6.14 -9.58
N ALA A 96 15.20 5.21 -8.65
CA ALA A 96 16.49 4.86 -8.06
C ALA A 96 17.50 4.28 -9.08
N LYS A 97 16.98 3.59 -10.10
CA LYS A 97 17.80 3.09 -11.22
C LYS A 97 18.24 4.21 -12.16
N ASP A 98 17.30 5.13 -12.48
CA ASP A 98 17.52 6.18 -13.48
C ASP A 98 18.29 7.39 -12.90
N VAL A 99 18.20 7.60 -11.59
CA VAL A 99 18.85 8.69 -10.86
C VAL A 99 19.70 8.12 -9.70
N PRO A 100 20.82 7.44 -10.00
CA PRO A 100 21.62 6.78 -8.98
C PRO A 100 22.33 7.74 -8.03
N ASP A 101 22.60 8.98 -8.47
CA ASP A 101 23.25 10.00 -7.64
C ASP A 101 22.20 10.93 -7.00
N ALA A 102 21.69 10.47 -5.86
CA ALA A 102 20.67 11.18 -5.10
C ALA A 102 21.09 11.31 -3.62
N PRO A 103 21.96 12.27 -3.29
CA PRO A 103 22.51 12.43 -1.95
C PRO A 103 21.42 12.84 -0.96
N VAL A 104 21.51 12.30 0.27
CA VAL A 104 20.63 12.69 1.37
C VAL A 104 20.78 14.19 1.65
N PRO A 105 19.69 14.96 1.77
CA PRO A 105 19.73 16.38 2.14
C PRO A 105 20.53 16.61 3.42
N ILE A 106 21.33 17.68 3.47
CA ILE A 106 22.32 17.89 4.53
C ILE A 106 21.70 17.95 5.94
N HIS A 107 20.48 18.53 6.05
CA HIS A 107 19.76 18.63 7.32
C HIS A 107 19.22 17.28 7.84
N LEU A 108 19.12 16.25 6.97
CA LEU A 108 18.68 14.89 7.33
C LEU A 108 19.86 13.94 7.61
N ARG A 109 21.09 14.39 7.39
CA ARG A 109 22.27 13.54 7.60
C ARG A 109 22.53 13.34 9.08
N ASP A 110 23.05 12.14 9.40
CA ASP A 110 23.41 11.76 10.77
C ASP A 110 24.36 12.77 11.42
N THR A 111 24.06 13.13 12.66
CA THR A 111 24.83 14.04 13.50
C THR A 111 25.59 13.34 14.62
N ALA A 112 25.45 12.02 14.78
CA ALA A 112 25.98 11.27 15.91
C ALA A 112 27.50 10.99 15.83
N PHE A 113 28.16 11.26 14.71
CA PHE A 113 29.60 11.01 14.57
C PHE A 113 30.44 12.27 14.79
N ARG A 114 31.71 12.06 15.25
CA ARG A 114 32.66 13.15 15.52
C ARG A 114 32.97 13.91 14.23
N GLY A 115 32.68 15.19 14.19
CA GLY A 115 32.95 16.08 13.04
C GLY A 115 31.73 16.33 12.15
N ALA A 116 30.58 15.72 12.41
CA ALA A 116 29.34 15.93 11.67
C ALA A 116 28.95 17.43 11.60
N GLU A 117 29.09 18.15 12.72
CA GLU A 117 28.82 19.58 12.81
C GLU A 117 29.69 20.41 11.83
N LYS A 118 30.97 20.08 11.72
CA LYS A 118 31.89 20.76 10.77
C LYS A 118 31.53 20.56 9.32
N LEU A 119 30.83 19.47 9.02
CA LEU A 119 30.29 19.14 7.69
C LEU A 119 28.89 19.73 7.48
N GLY A 120 28.34 20.43 8.49
CA GLY A 120 27.02 21.05 8.43
C GLY A 120 25.86 20.05 8.50
N HIS A 121 26.11 18.79 8.93
CA HIS A 121 25.06 17.79 9.07
C HIS A 121 24.00 18.24 10.10
N GLY A 122 22.74 17.95 9.85
CA GLY A 122 21.63 18.30 10.71
C GLY A 122 21.27 19.79 10.75
N LYS A 123 22.06 20.67 10.09
CA LYS A 123 21.80 22.11 10.12
C LYS A 123 20.47 22.46 9.47
N GLY A 124 19.59 23.10 10.26
CA GLY A 124 18.26 23.49 9.80
C GLY A 124 17.21 22.39 9.86
N TYR A 125 17.52 21.23 10.45
CA TYR A 125 16.53 20.20 10.69
C TYR A 125 15.42 20.70 11.60
N LYS A 126 14.18 20.46 11.19
CA LYS A 126 12.98 20.78 11.97
C LYS A 126 12.41 19.48 12.53
N TYR A 127 12.41 19.34 13.85
CA TYR A 127 11.88 18.15 14.50
C TYR A 127 10.35 18.14 14.47
N PRO A 128 9.70 17.18 13.78
CA PRO A 128 8.25 17.23 13.56
C PRO A 128 7.41 17.29 14.84
N HIS A 129 7.88 16.66 15.94
CA HIS A 129 7.14 16.66 17.20
C HIS A 129 7.05 18.04 17.90
N ASP A 130 7.88 19.01 17.49
CA ASP A 130 7.81 20.40 17.97
C ASP A 130 6.72 21.22 17.25
N TYR A 131 6.02 20.62 16.27
CA TYR A 131 5.04 21.31 15.45
C TYR A 131 3.64 20.70 15.60
N PRO A 132 2.57 21.52 15.43
CA PRO A 132 1.19 21.05 15.53
C PRO A 132 0.92 19.87 14.58
N GLY A 133 0.28 18.82 15.12
CA GLY A 133 -0.04 17.61 14.37
C GLY A 133 1.17 16.79 13.95
N HIS A 134 2.37 17.11 14.49
CA HIS A 134 3.65 16.44 14.16
C HIS A 134 3.98 16.48 12.65
N VAL A 135 3.54 17.54 11.97
CA VAL A 135 3.80 17.77 10.55
C VAL A 135 4.53 19.10 10.38
N VAL A 136 5.61 19.10 9.64
CA VAL A 136 6.41 20.28 9.35
C VAL A 136 6.78 20.35 7.88
N ALA A 137 6.73 21.56 7.32
CA ALA A 137 7.17 21.80 5.97
C ALA A 137 8.70 21.83 5.92
N GLN A 138 9.30 20.74 5.47
CA GLN A 138 10.72 20.64 5.10
C GLN A 138 10.88 19.63 3.95
N GLU A 139 12.00 19.72 3.26
CA GLU A 139 12.30 18.80 2.17
C GLU A 139 12.90 17.49 2.72
N TYR A 140 12.33 16.37 2.33
CA TYR A 140 12.81 15.05 2.73
C TYR A 140 13.46 14.28 1.58
N MET A 141 13.20 14.71 0.34
CA MET A 141 13.71 14.02 -0.84
C MET A 141 15.07 14.59 -1.27
N PRO A 142 15.91 13.76 -1.91
CA PRO A 142 17.08 14.27 -2.61
C PRO A 142 16.70 15.33 -3.64
N PRO A 143 17.53 16.36 -3.85
CA PRO A 143 17.24 17.43 -4.83
C PRO A 143 16.93 16.94 -6.24
N SER A 144 17.59 15.86 -6.67
CA SER A 144 17.46 15.25 -8.00
C SER A 144 16.07 14.62 -8.26
N VAL A 145 15.35 14.25 -7.20
CA VAL A 145 14.00 13.65 -7.29
C VAL A 145 12.95 14.47 -6.54
N LYS A 146 13.28 15.71 -6.22
CA LYS A 146 12.38 16.64 -5.54
C LYS A 146 11.06 16.79 -6.30
N GLY A 147 9.95 16.71 -5.55
CA GLY A 147 8.59 16.81 -6.10
C GLY A 147 8.04 15.54 -6.72
N ARG A 148 8.83 14.47 -6.80
CA ARG A 148 8.31 13.15 -7.19
C ARG A 148 7.27 12.67 -6.19
N ARG A 149 6.30 11.92 -6.69
CA ARG A 149 5.26 11.27 -5.89
C ARG A 149 5.18 9.82 -6.28
N TYR A 150 5.44 8.95 -5.33
CA TYR A 150 5.35 7.52 -5.53
C TYR A 150 4.02 6.97 -5.04
N TYR A 151 3.65 7.25 -3.80
CA TYR A 151 2.41 6.73 -3.22
C TYR A 151 1.24 7.69 -3.47
N ILE A 152 0.25 7.18 -4.19
CA ILE A 152 -1.04 7.84 -4.45
C ILE A 152 -2.12 6.92 -3.88
N PRO A 153 -2.76 7.28 -2.75
CA PRO A 153 -3.78 6.44 -2.14
C PRO A 153 -4.99 6.28 -3.05
N GLY A 154 -5.53 5.06 -3.09
CA GLY A 154 -6.76 4.74 -3.76
C GLY A 154 -8.01 5.31 -3.07
N GLU A 155 -9.18 4.93 -3.56
CA GLU A 155 -10.47 5.46 -3.08
C GLU A 155 -11.26 4.42 -2.27
N LEU A 156 -10.74 3.21 -2.14
CA LEU A 156 -11.43 2.11 -1.47
C LEU A 156 -10.88 1.84 -0.07
N GLY A 157 -11.76 1.40 0.81
CA GLY A 157 -11.40 0.96 2.16
C GLY A 157 -10.67 2.02 2.97
N ASN A 158 -9.59 1.62 3.64
CA ASN A 158 -8.80 2.54 4.46
C ASN A 158 -8.05 3.60 3.64
N GLU A 159 -7.76 3.35 2.37
CA GLU A 159 -7.08 4.33 1.52
C GLU A 159 -7.93 5.58 1.25
N ALA A 160 -9.25 5.46 1.24
CA ALA A 160 -10.14 6.61 1.16
C ALA A 160 -9.87 7.62 2.29
N LYS A 161 -9.63 7.15 3.52
CA LYS A 161 -9.27 8.00 4.66
C LYS A 161 -7.88 8.62 4.51
N ILE A 162 -6.92 7.84 4.03
CA ILE A 162 -5.55 8.32 3.75
C ILE A 162 -5.60 9.40 2.68
N ARG A 163 -6.37 9.19 1.61
CA ARG A 163 -6.57 10.15 0.52
C ARG A 163 -7.15 11.47 1.02
N GLN A 164 -8.19 11.43 1.85
CA GLN A 164 -8.77 12.63 2.47
C GLN A 164 -7.74 13.40 3.32
N ASN A 165 -6.91 12.69 4.09
CA ASN A 165 -5.84 13.30 4.86
C ASN A 165 -4.78 13.94 3.94
N HIS A 166 -4.46 13.31 2.82
CA HIS A 166 -3.54 13.86 1.83
C HIS A 166 -4.10 15.14 1.18
N ILE A 167 -5.40 15.20 0.88
CA ILE A 167 -6.08 16.39 0.37
C ILE A 167 -6.02 17.50 1.43
N ARG A 168 -6.44 17.21 2.67
CA ARG A 168 -6.43 18.16 3.79
C ARG A 168 -5.04 18.77 4.02
N ASN A 169 -3.99 17.99 3.88
CA ASN A 169 -2.61 18.42 4.08
C ASN A 169 -1.94 18.97 2.80
N GLY A 170 -2.73 19.23 1.75
CA GLY A 170 -2.23 19.80 0.48
C GLY A 170 -1.29 18.88 -0.31
N LYS A 171 -1.24 17.59 0.04
CA LYS A 171 -0.42 16.60 -0.67
C LYS A 171 -1.04 16.16 -1.99
N ILE A 172 -2.36 16.19 -2.12
CA ILE A 172 -3.12 15.87 -3.34
C ILE A 172 -4.13 17.00 -3.54
N LYS A 173 -4.36 17.39 -4.79
CA LYS A 173 -5.46 18.30 -5.13
C LYS A 173 -6.78 17.56 -5.07
N GLU A 174 -7.83 18.23 -4.64
CA GLU A 174 -9.19 17.72 -4.76
C GLU A 174 -9.50 17.43 -6.24
N PRO A 175 -10.15 16.31 -6.57
CA PRO A 175 -10.65 16.11 -7.93
C PRO A 175 -11.60 17.27 -8.25
N ALA A 176 -11.44 17.87 -9.44
CA ALA A 176 -12.42 18.84 -9.93
C ALA A 176 -13.79 18.15 -9.93
N GLU A 177 -14.82 18.79 -9.37
CA GLU A 177 -16.20 18.29 -9.48
C GLU A 177 -16.49 18.07 -10.97
N GLU A 178 -16.63 16.83 -11.40
CA GLU A 178 -17.20 16.50 -12.70
C GLU A 178 -18.61 17.07 -12.70
N SER A 179 -18.80 18.16 -13.44
CA SER A 179 -20.11 18.73 -13.66
C SER A 179 -21.00 17.65 -14.22
N ALA A 180 -22.00 17.25 -13.43
CA ALA A 180 -23.01 16.27 -13.85
C ALA A 180 -23.50 16.63 -15.25
N PRO A 181 -23.64 15.66 -16.18
CA PRO A 181 -24.18 15.94 -17.50
C PRO A 181 -25.55 16.61 -17.33
N LYS A 182 -25.68 17.83 -17.83
CA LYS A 182 -26.96 18.52 -17.91
C LYS A 182 -27.89 17.60 -18.68
N ASN A 183 -28.90 17.08 -18.01
CA ASN A 183 -30.01 16.37 -18.64
C ASN A 183 -30.50 17.21 -19.82
N ALA A 184 -30.40 16.67 -21.00
CA ALA A 184 -31.06 17.20 -22.17
C ALA A 184 -32.59 17.06 -21.94
N GLU A 185 -33.19 18.14 -21.43
CA GLU A 185 -34.62 18.33 -21.52
C GLU A 185 -34.97 18.62 -22.97
N GLY A 186 -36.00 18.01 -23.41
CA GLY A 186 -36.86 18.59 -24.40
C GLY A 186 -36.80 18.02 -25.81
N GLY A 187 -37.74 17.28 -26.12
CA GLY A 187 -38.17 16.90 -27.44
C GLY A 187 -39.60 16.39 -27.43
N LYS A 188 -40.55 17.25 -26.98
CA LYS A 188 -41.93 17.09 -27.40
C LYS A 188 -42.02 17.58 -28.83
N THR A 189 -42.49 16.77 -29.73
CA THR A 189 -43.27 17.19 -30.91
C THR A 189 -44.13 16.03 -31.30
N ASP A 190 -45.40 16.26 -31.24
CA ASP A 190 -46.57 15.95 -32.04
C ASP A 190 -46.65 14.53 -32.66
#